data_4de9b313189917bdc1320ac06823b0ca
#
_entry.id   4de9b313189917bdc1320ac06823b0ca
#
_cell.length_a   1.000
_cell.length_b   1.000
_cell.length_c   1.000
_cell.angle_alpha   90.00
_cell.angle_beta   90.00
_cell.angle_gamma   90.00
#
_symmetry.space_group_name_H-M   'P 1'
#
loop_
_entity.id
_entity.type
_entity.pdbx_description
1 polymer ?
#
loop_
_entity_poly.entity_id
_entity_poly.type
_entity_poly.pdbx_seq_one_letter_code
_entity_poly.pdbx_strand_id
1 'polypeptide(L)'
;MSEEKLIEYRKKLDTDEGLQGKRKLLVGLSILMLAINFTGAVFKEANTFIFKIEFTNQSGLSYFLLLAVLFLLIRYYTYAHHYHEELYKLWSSRMLRDRKILHYHYEAERVDGLLMHAINVWGGDEPGIQASKYHITGLFQRGLLYPTEHHHEDGIEEYEELISLTNFKDGWRKRDYIKLLGYEFKYQFTAFFKYRENLDLVGPYLLGVSALILTVWKLGLLSSFV
;
A
#
# COMPACT_ATOMS: atom_id res chain seq x y z
N MET A 1 -14.19 11.96 -1.74
CA MET A 1 -14.30 10.51 -1.96
C MET A 1 -15.61 10.10 -1.33
N SER A 2 -16.51 9.49 -2.08
CA SER A 2 -17.78 9.02 -1.54
C SER A 2 -17.53 7.83 -0.61
N GLU A 3 -18.26 7.75 0.51
CA GLU A 3 -18.28 6.56 1.37
C GLU A 3 -18.66 5.30 0.57
N GLU A 4 -19.44 5.46 -0.47
CA GLU A 4 -19.82 4.40 -1.42
C GLU A 4 -18.64 3.64 -2.00
N LYS A 5 -17.58 4.33 -2.48
CA LYS A 5 -16.38 3.68 -3.02
C LYS A 5 -15.65 2.85 -1.98
N LEU A 6 -15.62 3.32 -0.73
CA LEU A 6 -15.00 2.58 0.37
C LEU A 6 -15.85 1.35 0.75
N ILE A 7 -17.18 1.47 0.72
CA ILE A 7 -18.10 0.35 0.96
C ILE A 7 -17.97 -0.71 -0.14
N GLU A 8 -17.89 -0.28 -1.40
CA GLU A 8 -17.68 -1.19 -2.53
C GLU A 8 -16.34 -1.93 -2.42
N TYR A 9 -15.26 -1.20 -2.10
CA TYR A 9 -13.95 -1.78 -1.86
C TYR A 9 -13.98 -2.83 -0.74
N ARG A 10 -14.63 -2.52 0.40
CA ARG A 10 -14.83 -3.46 1.51
C ARG A 10 -15.54 -4.73 1.06
N LYS A 11 -16.63 -4.56 0.30
CA LYS A 11 -17.38 -5.70 -0.22
C LYS A 11 -16.51 -6.58 -1.09
N LYS A 12 -15.73 -6.02 -2.02
CA LYS A 12 -14.79 -6.78 -2.86
C LYS A 12 -13.77 -7.53 -2.01
N LEU A 13 -13.15 -6.85 -1.03
CA LEU A 13 -12.16 -7.45 -0.13
C LEU A 13 -12.73 -8.60 0.71
N ASP A 14 -13.95 -8.44 1.22
CA ASP A 14 -14.60 -9.41 2.10
C ASP A 14 -15.19 -10.61 1.32
N THR A 15 -15.45 -10.48 0.02
CA THR A 15 -16.01 -11.55 -0.83
C THR A 15 -14.97 -12.32 -1.63
N ASP A 16 -13.72 -11.86 -1.71
CA ASP A 16 -12.65 -12.56 -2.41
C ASP A 16 -12.16 -13.79 -1.62
N GLU A 17 -12.71 -14.97 -1.92
CA GLU A 17 -12.35 -16.23 -1.29
C GLU A 17 -10.86 -16.58 -1.53
N GLY A 18 -10.31 -16.21 -2.70
CA GLY A 18 -8.91 -16.45 -3.04
C GLY A 18 -7.97 -15.70 -2.09
N LEU A 19 -8.18 -14.40 -1.92
CA LEU A 19 -7.43 -13.56 -0.99
C LEU A 19 -7.62 -14.00 0.45
N GLN A 20 -8.87 -14.24 0.87
CA GLN A 20 -9.22 -14.69 2.22
C GLN A 20 -8.52 -16.00 2.58
N GLY A 21 -8.52 -16.97 1.67
CA GLY A 21 -7.84 -18.25 1.85
C GLY A 21 -6.33 -18.10 2.07
N LYS A 22 -5.66 -17.26 1.24
CA LYS A 22 -4.22 -17.00 1.37
C LYS A 22 -3.89 -16.23 2.65
N ARG A 23 -4.73 -15.25 3.01
CA ARG A 23 -4.62 -14.49 4.26
C ARG A 23 -4.68 -15.41 5.49
N LYS A 24 -5.69 -16.29 5.56
CA LYS A 24 -5.86 -17.24 6.67
C LYS A 24 -4.67 -18.18 6.80
N LEU A 25 -4.18 -18.73 5.68
CA LEU A 25 -3.02 -19.63 5.69
C LEU A 25 -1.75 -18.91 6.15
N LEU A 26 -1.47 -17.73 5.61
CA LEU A 26 -0.29 -16.94 5.99
C LEU A 26 -0.33 -16.56 7.47
N VAL A 27 -1.45 -16.01 7.94
CA VAL A 27 -1.61 -15.61 9.35
C VAL A 27 -1.49 -16.82 10.27
N GLY A 28 -2.17 -17.92 9.97
CA GLY A 28 -2.14 -19.14 10.79
C GLY A 28 -0.74 -19.71 10.91
N LEU A 29 -0.03 -19.85 9.78
CA LEU A 29 1.34 -20.40 9.78
C LEU A 29 2.33 -19.44 10.45
N SER A 30 2.17 -18.14 10.26
CA SER A 30 3.03 -17.12 10.91
C SER A 30 2.85 -17.11 12.41
N ILE A 31 1.62 -17.18 12.92
CA ILE A 31 1.33 -17.28 14.36
C ILE A 31 1.92 -18.56 14.94
N LEU A 32 1.74 -19.69 14.27
CA LEU A 32 2.32 -20.96 14.69
C LEU A 32 3.84 -20.87 14.82
N MET A 33 4.50 -20.32 13.79
CA MET A 33 5.95 -20.14 13.75
C MET A 33 6.44 -19.17 14.84
N LEU A 34 5.73 -18.08 15.09
CA LEU A 34 6.01 -17.17 16.20
C LEU A 34 5.85 -17.86 17.55
N ALA A 35 4.77 -18.63 17.75
CA ALA A 35 4.54 -19.37 18.99
C ALA A 35 5.68 -20.37 19.29
N ILE A 36 6.12 -21.14 18.30
CA ILE A 36 7.27 -22.06 18.44
C ILE A 36 8.53 -21.29 18.81
N ASN A 37 8.78 -20.16 18.17
CA ASN A 37 9.98 -19.37 18.42
C ASN A 37 9.98 -18.70 19.80
N PHE A 38 8.85 -18.16 20.26
CA PHE A 38 8.74 -17.50 21.56
C PHE A 38 8.73 -18.49 22.73
N THR A 39 8.00 -19.59 22.58
CA THR A 39 7.84 -20.55 23.71
C THR A 39 8.93 -21.62 23.77
N GLY A 40 9.72 -21.77 22.70
CA GLY A 40 10.63 -22.89 22.56
C GLY A 40 9.92 -24.25 22.41
N ALA A 41 8.65 -24.23 22.02
CA ALA A 41 7.87 -25.44 21.81
C ALA A 41 8.52 -26.34 20.76
N VAL A 42 8.52 -27.63 21.03
CA VAL A 42 9.09 -28.67 20.16
C VAL A 42 7.95 -29.51 19.61
N PHE A 43 7.81 -29.56 18.30
CA PHE A 43 6.90 -30.50 17.67
C PHE A 43 7.50 -31.92 17.75
N LYS A 44 6.90 -32.78 18.52
CA LYS A 44 7.30 -34.18 18.62
C LYS A 44 6.60 -35.05 17.59
N GLU A 45 5.31 -34.87 17.43
CA GLU A 45 4.51 -35.69 16.55
C GLU A 45 3.30 -34.94 15.98
N ALA A 46 2.88 -35.30 14.80
CA ALA A 46 1.60 -34.92 14.22
C ALA A 46 0.82 -36.20 13.88
N ASN A 47 -0.34 -36.34 14.50
CA ASN A 47 -1.25 -37.43 14.18
C ASN A 47 -2.26 -36.95 13.14
N THR A 48 -2.25 -37.59 11.98
CA THR A 48 -3.32 -37.50 11.00
C THR A 48 -4.18 -38.74 11.09
N PHE A 49 -5.38 -38.71 10.52
CA PHE A 49 -6.28 -39.88 10.56
C PHE A 49 -5.68 -41.14 9.92
N ILE A 50 -4.67 -40.99 9.05
CA ILE A 50 -4.10 -42.06 8.22
C ILE A 50 -2.72 -42.49 8.74
N PHE A 51 -1.91 -41.54 9.26
CA PHE A 51 -0.53 -41.83 9.68
C PHE A 51 -0.06 -40.89 10.80
N LYS A 52 0.95 -41.37 11.53
CA LYS A 52 1.66 -40.60 12.57
C LYS A 52 3.00 -40.16 12.01
N ILE A 53 3.27 -38.84 12.09
CA ILE A 53 4.56 -38.26 11.68
C ILE A 53 5.31 -37.88 12.95
N GLU A 54 6.53 -38.38 13.10
CA GLU A 54 7.45 -38.01 14.18
C GLU A 54 8.52 -37.08 13.64
N PHE A 55 8.66 -35.88 14.23
CA PHE A 55 9.66 -34.89 13.84
C PHE A 55 10.94 -35.09 14.66
N THR A 56 11.93 -35.74 14.06
CA THR A 56 13.24 -35.99 14.71
C THR A 56 14.20 -34.81 14.48
N ASN A 57 14.08 -34.08 13.38
CA ASN A 57 14.93 -32.93 13.05
C ASN A 57 14.17 -31.59 13.20
N GLN A 58 14.30 -30.99 14.38
CA GLN A 58 13.65 -29.72 14.70
C GLN A 58 14.19 -28.51 13.87
N SER A 59 15.51 -28.53 13.61
CA SER A 59 16.10 -27.48 12.74
C SER A 59 15.58 -27.58 11.31
N GLY A 60 15.50 -28.78 10.76
CA GLY A 60 14.90 -29.03 9.46
C GLY A 60 13.45 -28.56 9.37
N LEU A 61 12.66 -28.81 10.40
CA LEU A 61 11.28 -28.30 10.49
C LEU A 61 11.24 -26.77 10.49
N SER A 62 12.15 -26.11 11.22
CA SER A 62 12.23 -24.64 11.24
C SER A 62 12.57 -24.04 9.87
N TYR A 63 13.49 -24.65 9.13
CA TYR A 63 13.80 -24.25 7.74
C TYR A 63 12.60 -24.47 6.81
N PHE A 64 11.92 -25.60 6.94
CA PHE A 64 10.72 -25.88 6.15
C PHE A 64 9.63 -24.84 6.39
N LEU A 65 9.34 -24.51 7.65
CA LEU A 65 8.37 -23.49 8.02
C LEU A 65 8.77 -22.11 7.50
N LEU A 66 10.06 -21.78 7.57
CA LEU A 66 10.59 -20.52 7.01
C LEU A 66 10.31 -20.39 5.51
N LEU A 67 10.62 -21.44 4.75
CA LEU A 67 10.34 -21.48 3.32
C LEU A 67 8.85 -21.42 3.02
N ALA A 68 8.02 -22.12 3.81
CA ALA A 68 6.57 -22.11 3.66
C ALA A 68 5.97 -20.71 3.92
N VAL A 69 6.41 -19.99 4.97
CA VAL A 69 5.96 -18.62 5.24
C VAL A 69 6.43 -17.67 4.15
N LEU A 70 7.68 -17.80 3.68
CA LEU A 70 8.20 -17.00 2.56
C LEU A 70 7.37 -17.19 1.29
N PHE A 71 7.09 -18.45 0.93
CA PHE A 71 6.23 -18.77 -0.21
C PHE A 71 4.82 -18.18 -0.06
N LEU A 72 4.22 -18.30 1.13
CA LEU A 72 2.89 -17.75 1.39
C LEU A 72 2.88 -16.23 1.34
N LEU A 73 3.95 -15.54 1.77
CA LEU A 73 4.10 -14.09 1.65
C LEU A 73 4.08 -13.65 0.18
N ILE A 74 4.87 -14.31 -0.67
CA ILE A 74 4.91 -14.02 -2.11
C ILE A 74 3.54 -14.28 -2.73
N ARG A 75 2.93 -15.42 -2.39
CA ARG A 75 1.62 -15.77 -2.94
C ARG A 75 0.50 -14.86 -2.44
N TYR A 76 0.54 -14.43 -1.19
CA TYR A 76 -0.40 -13.45 -0.66
C TYR A 76 -0.24 -12.10 -1.38
N TYR A 77 1.01 -11.66 -1.62
CA TYR A 77 1.27 -10.42 -2.37
C TYR A 77 0.66 -10.46 -3.78
N THR A 78 0.80 -11.56 -4.51
CA THR A 78 0.20 -11.67 -5.86
C THR A 78 -1.32 -11.53 -5.86
N TYR A 79 -2.01 -12.00 -4.81
CA TYR A 79 -3.46 -11.82 -4.68
C TYR A 79 -3.84 -10.43 -4.18
N ALA A 80 -3.05 -9.84 -3.30
CA ALA A 80 -3.35 -8.57 -2.64
C ALA A 80 -2.92 -7.34 -3.44
N HIS A 81 -2.07 -7.49 -4.46
CA HIS A 81 -1.43 -6.38 -5.17
C HIS A 81 -2.44 -5.33 -5.70
N HIS A 82 -3.47 -5.77 -6.42
CA HIS A 82 -4.47 -4.85 -6.97
C HIS A 82 -5.29 -4.13 -5.88
N TYR A 83 -5.53 -4.79 -4.73
CA TYR A 83 -6.17 -4.17 -3.58
C TYR A 83 -5.29 -3.09 -2.94
N HIS A 84 -3.97 -3.30 -2.89
CA HIS A 84 -3.04 -2.27 -2.44
C HIS A 84 -3.05 -1.04 -3.35
N GLU A 85 -3.07 -1.25 -4.67
CA GLU A 85 -3.16 -0.13 -5.63
C GLU A 85 -4.48 0.62 -5.51
N GLU A 86 -5.61 -0.09 -5.44
CA GLU A 86 -6.94 0.54 -5.29
C GLU A 86 -7.01 1.33 -3.98
N LEU A 87 -6.53 0.75 -2.87
CA LEU A 87 -6.51 1.40 -1.57
C LEU A 87 -5.60 2.64 -1.55
N TYR A 88 -4.41 2.54 -2.18
CA TYR A 88 -3.52 3.68 -2.33
C TYR A 88 -4.18 4.82 -3.12
N LYS A 89 -4.85 4.51 -4.25
CA LYS A 89 -5.59 5.51 -5.05
C LYS A 89 -6.70 6.17 -4.24
N LEU A 90 -7.40 5.41 -3.38
CA LEU A 90 -8.43 5.95 -2.49
C LEU A 90 -7.86 6.99 -1.51
N TRP A 91 -6.76 6.67 -0.82
CA TRP A 91 -6.16 7.58 0.17
C TRP A 91 -5.45 8.77 -0.49
N SER A 92 -4.81 8.55 -1.61
CA SER A 92 -4.16 9.61 -2.39
C SER A 92 -5.17 10.62 -2.93
N SER A 93 -6.32 10.16 -3.42
CA SER A 93 -7.41 11.03 -3.84
C SER A 93 -7.98 11.83 -2.66
N ARG A 94 -8.03 11.24 -1.46
CA ARG A 94 -8.46 11.95 -0.25
C ARG A 94 -7.44 13.00 0.18
N MET A 95 -6.14 12.68 0.08
CA MET A 95 -5.06 13.62 0.33
C MET A 95 -5.12 14.81 -0.61
N LEU A 96 -5.28 14.58 -1.93
CA LEU A 96 -5.38 15.65 -2.91
C LEU A 96 -6.51 16.64 -2.64
N ARG A 97 -7.61 16.18 -2.05
CA ARG A 97 -8.76 17.02 -1.69
C ARG A 97 -8.60 17.75 -0.35
N ASP A 98 -7.47 17.59 0.32
CA ASP A 98 -7.16 18.41 1.49
C ASP A 98 -6.85 19.85 1.06
N ARG A 99 -7.49 20.82 1.69
CA ARG A 99 -7.30 22.25 1.45
C ARG A 99 -5.84 22.70 1.52
N LYS A 100 -5.01 22.00 2.28
CA LYS A 100 -3.58 22.30 2.40
C LYS A 100 -2.75 21.77 1.22
N ILE A 101 -3.31 20.86 0.41
CA ILE A 101 -2.60 20.19 -0.68
C ILE A 101 -3.01 20.77 -2.02
N LEU A 102 -4.30 20.70 -2.34
CA LEU A 102 -4.85 21.22 -3.58
C LEU A 102 -6.30 21.61 -3.35
N HIS A 103 -6.61 22.89 -3.52
CA HIS A 103 -7.94 23.43 -3.31
C HIS A 103 -8.23 24.56 -4.29
N TYR A 104 -9.44 24.56 -4.84
CA TYR A 104 -9.93 25.67 -5.63
C TYR A 104 -10.74 26.62 -4.76
N HIS A 105 -10.38 27.90 -4.76
CA HIS A 105 -11.08 28.95 -4.03
C HIS A 105 -12.03 29.68 -4.94
N TYR A 106 -13.32 29.41 -4.81
CA TYR A 106 -14.38 29.91 -5.70
C TYR A 106 -14.43 31.44 -5.77
N GLU A 107 -14.37 32.12 -4.63
CA GLU A 107 -14.50 33.60 -4.57
C GLU A 107 -13.32 34.33 -5.21
N ALA A 108 -12.14 33.71 -5.14
CA ALA A 108 -10.90 34.32 -5.65
C ALA A 108 -10.46 33.74 -7.00
N GLU A 109 -11.22 32.78 -7.54
CA GLU A 109 -10.95 32.08 -8.80
C GLU A 109 -9.49 31.64 -8.93
N ARG A 110 -8.93 31.09 -7.81
CA ARG A 110 -7.54 30.69 -7.75
C ARG A 110 -7.35 29.32 -7.09
N VAL A 111 -6.25 28.69 -7.47
CA VAL A 111 -5.79 27.45 -6.82
C VAL A 111 -4.99 27.79 -5.58
N ASP A 112 -5.34 27.18 -4.44
CA ASP A 112 -4.63 27.29 -3.18
C ASP A 112 -4.05 25.94 -2.78
N GLY A 113 -3.06 25.96 -1.87
CA GLY A 113 -2.43 24.76 -1.33
C GLY A 113 -1.01 24.53 -1.81
N LEU A 114 -0.41 23.43 -1.35
CA LEU A 114 0.99 23.14 -1.60
C LEU A 114 1.28 22.94 -3.09
N LEU A 115 0.36 22.28 -3.82
CA LEU A 115 0.53 21.95 -5.25
C LEU A 115 0.28 23.12 -6.18
N MET A 116 -0.25 24.26 -5.71
CA MET A 116 -0.46 25.43 -6.56
C MET A 116 0.81 25.89 -7.28
N HIS A 117 1.98 25.67 -6.66
CA HIS A 117 3.28 26.02 -7.25
C HIS A 117 3.83 24.97 -8.21
N ALA A 118 3.32 23.74 -8.14
CA ALA A 118 3.73 22.64 -9.03
C ALA A 118 2.91 22.62 -10.34
N ILE A 119 1.67 23.11 -10.27
CA ILE A 119 0.69 23.06 -11.35
C ILE A 119 0.54 24.47 -11.91
N ASN A 120 0.89 24.64 -13.17
CA ASN A 120 0.63 25.90 -13.87
C ASN A 120 -0.78 25.86 -14.48
N VAL A 121 -1.78 25.96 -13.62
CA VAL A 121 -3.19 25.88 -14.03
C VAL A 121 -3.79 27.29 -14.11
N TRP A 122 -4.55 27.52 -15.14
CA TRP A 122 -5.38 28.74 -15.26
C TRP A 122 -6.41 28.79 -14.13
N GLY A 123 -6.58 29.97 -13.53
CA GLY A 123 -7.42 30.17 -12.36
C GLY A 123 -8.90 29.83 -12.53
N GLY A 124 -9.37 29.46 -13.72
CA GLY A 124 -10.75 29.08 -14.00
C GLY A 124 -11.01 27.58 -14.16
N ASP A 125 -9.99 26.73 -14.13
CA ASP A 125 -10.16 25.28 -14.39
C ASP A 125 -10.43 24.47 -13.12
N GLU A 126 -11.54 24.76 -12.46
CA GLU A 126 -12.02 23.97 -11.31
C GLU A 126 -12.30 22.49 -11.65
N PRO A 127 -12.97 22.15 -12.78
CA PRO A 127 -13.24 20.75 -13.12
C PRO A 127 -11.96 19.93 -13.23
N GLY A 128 -10.91 20.46 -13.87
CA GLY A 128 -9.61 19.82 -14.00
C GLY A 128 -8.94 19.56 -12.66
N ILE A 129 -9.01 20.53 -11.74
CA ILE A 129 -8.46 20.37 -10.37
C ILE A 129 -9.18 19.25 -9.61
N GLN A 130 -10.51 19.19 -9.72
CA GLN A 130 -11.29 18.15 -9.05
C GLN A 130 -11.10 16.76 -9.65
N ALA A 131 -10.87 16.68 -10.96
CA ALA A 131 -10.66 15.43 -11.68
C ALA A 131 -9.20 14.92 -11.60
N SER A 132 -8.25 15.76 -11.13
CA SER A 132 -6.85 15.39 -11.02
C SER A 132 -6.63 14.14 -10.13
N LYS A 133 -5.64 13.30 -10.54
CA LYS A 133 -5.31 12.05 -9.86
C LYS A 133 -3.84 12.04 -9.47
N TYR A 134 -3.56 11.67 -8.23
CA TYR A 134 -2.19 11.48 -7.75
C TYR A 134 -1.64 10.13 -8.26
N HIS A 135 -0.43 10.16 -8.81
CA HIS A 135 0.16 8.99 -9.46
C HIS A 135 1.60 8.74 -8.99
N ILE A 136 1.92 7.45 -8.74
CA ILE A 136 3.30 7.02 -8.47
C ILE A 136 3.94 6.64 -9.80
N THR A 137 5.03 7.33 -10.15
CA THR A 137 5.83 7.04 -11.34
C THR A 137 7.08 6.22 -11.02
N GLY A 138 7.49 6.19 -9.74
CA GLY A 138 8.65 5.44 -9.27
C GLY A 138 8.77 5.46 -7.75
N LEU A 139 9.80 4.82 -7.19
CA LEU A 139 9.96 4.65 -5.74
C LEU A 139 9.83 5.98 -4.97
N PHE A 140 10.48 7.03 -5.45
CA PHE A 140 10.41 8.40 -4.90
C PHE A 140 9.95 9.41 -5.94
N GLN A 141 9.27 8.95 -7.01
CA GLN A 141 8.77 9.82 -8.06
C GLN A 141 7.25 9.86 -7.99
N ARG A 142 6.73 11.08 -8.01
CA ARG A 142 5.29 11.35 -7.97
C ARG A 142 4.90 12.24 -9.13
N GLY A 143 3.71 12.01 -9.62
CA GLY A 143 3.11 12.82 -10.66
C GLY A 143 1.65 13.14 -10.33
N LEU A 144 1.12 14.09 -11.05
CA LEU A 144 -0.29 14.41 -11.06
C LEU A 144 -0.80 14.19 -12.47
N LEU A 145 -1.79 13.32 -12.64
CA LEU A 145 -2.54 13.22 -13.88
C LEU A 145 -3.59 14.33 -13.86
N TYR A 146 -3.46 15.24 -14.79
CA TYR A 146 -4.30 16.42 -14.92
C TYR A 146 -5.08 16.34 -16.24
N PRO A 147 -6.40 16.42 -16.22
CA PRO A 147 -7.18 16.45 -17.45
C PRO A 147 -6.95 17.77 -18.16
N THR A 148 -6.64 17.69 -19.42
CA THR A 148 -6.38 18.83 -20.30
C THR A 148 -7.18 18.65 -21.59
N GLU A 149 -7.67 19.75 -22.15
CA GLU A 149 -8.39 19.77 -23.41
C GLU A 149 -7.49 20.33 -24.50
N HIS A 150 -7.45 19.66 -25.63
CA HIS A 150 -6.80 20.18 -26.83
C HIS A 150 -7.87 20.53 -27.88
N HIS A 151 -7.89 21.79 -28.29
CA HIS A 151 -8.80 22.26 -29.32
C HIS A 151 -8.14 22.04 -30.68
N HIS A 152 -8.67 21.11 -31.47
CA HIS A 152 -8.35 20.92 -32.89
C HIS A 152 -9.44 21.53 -33.79
N GLU A 153 -9.12 21.74 -35.06
CA GLU A 153 -10.10 22.22 -36.06
C GLU A 153 -11.30 21.27 -36.18
N ASP A 154 -11.09 19.97 -35.88
CA ASP A 154 -12.11 18.92 -36.01
C ASP A 154 -12.85 18.63 -34.69
N GLY A 155 -12.52 19.29 -33.57
CA GLY A 155 -13.19 19.08 -32.28
C GLY A 155 -12.30 19.28 -31.03
N ILE A 156 -12.85 18.95 -29.90
CA ILE A 156 -12.15 19.00 -28.59
C ILE A 156 -11.73 17.58 -28.23
N GLU A 157 -10.44 17.36 -28.02
CA GLU A 157 -9.89 16.12 -27.54
C GLU A 157 -9.48 16.27 -26.08
N GLU A 158 -10.10 15.47 -25.20
CA GLU A 158 -9.73 15.41 -23.78
C GLU A 158 -8.60 14.40 -23.58
N TYR A 159 -7.51 14.78 -22.92
CA TYR A 159 -6.42 13.89 -22.56
C TYR A 159 -5.91 14.14 -21.13
N GLU A 160 -5.26 13.15 -20.53
CA GLU A 160 -4.63 13.30 -19.22
C GLU A 160 -3.14 13.62 -19.38
N GLU A 161 -2.71 14.81 -18.96
CA GLU A 161 -1.30 15.19 -18.90
C GLU A 161 -0.67 14.71 -17.61
N LEU A 162 0.50 14.06 -17.68
CA LEU A 162 1.29 13.67 -16.52
C LEU A 162 2.24 14.80 -16.12
N ILE A 163 1.89 15.55 -15.09
CA ILE A 163 2.73 16.57 -14.48
C ILE A 163 3.67 15.90 -13.47
N SER A 164 4.98 15.85 -13.79
CA SER A 164 5.98 15.30 -12.88
C SER A 164 6.25 16.25 -11.71
N LEU A 165 6.01 15.80 -10.49
CA LEU A 165 6.26 16.57 -9.27
C LEU A 165 7.73 16.57 -8.83
N THR A 166 8.59 15.80 -9.51
CA THR A 166 10.05 15.84 -9.33
C THR A 166 10.75 16.85 -10.23
N ASN A 167 9.99 17.49 -11.14
CA ASN A 167 10.51 18.55 -11.99
C ASN A 167 10.40 19.90 -11.26
N PHE A 168 11.50 20.31 -10.60
CA PHE A 168 11.52 21.53 -9.80
C PHE A 168 11.65 22.75 -10.70
N LYS A 169 10.75 23.71 -10.51
CA LYS A 169 10.64 24.98 -11.24
C LYS A 169 10.58 26.14 -10.24
N ASP A 170 10.59 27.37 -10.78
CA ASP A 170 10.34 28.57 -9.95
C ASP A 170 8.99 28.44 -9.25
N GLY A 171 9.04 28.55 -7.91
CA GLY A 171 7.88 28.35 -7.03
C GLY A 171 7.72 26.94 -6.48
N TRP A 172 8.16 25.88 -7.18
CA TRP A 172 8.10 24.50 -6.71
C TRP A 172 9.50 23.95 -6.39
N ARG A 173 9.83 23.83 -5.11
CA ARG A 173 11.16 23.47 -4.62
C ARG A 173 11.20 22.06 -4.02
N LYS A 174 12.40 21.49 -3.93
CA LYS A 174 12.64 20.18 -3.25
C LYS A 174 12.03 20.13 -1.84
N ARG A 175 12.08 21.24 -1.08
CA ARG A 175 11.47 21.34 0.24
C ARG A 175 9.95 21.11 0.20
N ASP A 176 9.29 21.63 -0.81
CA ASP A 176 7.83 21.52 -0.94
C ASP A 176 7.44 20.10 -1.35
N TYR A 177 8.26 19.47 -2.20
CA TYR A 177 8.14 18.06 -2.52
C TYR A 177 8.30 17.15 -1.29
N ILE A 178 9.29 17.41 -0.44
CA ILE A 178 9.47 16.66 0.83
C ILE A 178 8.25 16.85 1.75
N LYS A 179 7.68 18.07 1.81
CA LYS A 179 6.44 18.30 2.56
C LYS A 179 5.28 17.48 1.99
N LEU A 180 5.16 17.38 0.64
CA LEU A 180 4.15 16.57 -0.01
C LEU A 180 4.28 15.10 0.38
N LEU A 181 5.50 14.54 0.33
CA LEU A 181 5.75 13.17 0.79
C LEU A 181 5.44 13.00 2.29
N GLY A 182 5.69 14.00 3.10
CA GLY A 182 5.30 14.02 4.52
C GLY A 182 3.77 13.97 4.71
N TYR A 183 3.02 14.70 3.88
CA TYR A 183 1.55 14.60 3.88
C TYR A 183 1.09 13.23 3.40
N GLU A 184 1.66 12.71 2.31
CA GLU A 184 1.36 11.36 1.81
C GLU A 184 1.56 10.32 2.93
N PHE A 185 2.72 10.32 3.56
CA PHE A 185 3.02 9.44 4.69
C PHE A 185 2.02 9.60 5.84
N LYS A 186 1.71 10.83 6.24
CA LYS A 186 0.74 11.12 7.29
C LYS A 186 -0.64 10.56 6.97
N TYR A 187 -1.11 10.71 5.73
CA TYR A 187 -2.41 10.20 5.31
C TYR A 187 -2.44 8.68 5.30
N GLN A 188 -1.39 8.02 4.76
CA GLN A 188 -1.28 6.56 4.74
C GLN A 188 -1.16 6.00 6.15
N PHE A 189 -0.34 6.59 7.01
CA PHE A 189 -0.16 6.18 8.40
C PHE A 189 -1.46 6.34 9.22
N THR A 190 -2.14 7.47 9.07
CA THR A 190 -3.44 7.69 9.74
C THR A 190 -4.48 6.68 9.24
N ALA A 191 -4.48 6.39 7.95
CA ALA A 191 -5.37 5.41 7.35
C ALA A 191 -5.12 4.00 7.90
N PHE A 192 -3.87 3.62 8.14
CA PHE A 192 -3.50 2.32 8.70
C PHE A 192 -4.17 2.06 10.06
N PHE A 193 -4.22 3.07 10.93
CA PHE A 193 -4.83 2.91 12.26
C PHE A 193 -6.34 3.18 12.30
N LYS A 194 -6.84 4.00 11.38
CA LYS A 194 -8.24 4.43 11.41
C LYS A 194 -9.18 3.49 10.65
N TYR A 195 -8.66 2.77 9.66
CA TYR A 195 -9.49 1.99 8.75
C TYR A 195 -9.04 0.53 8.70
N ARG A 196 -9.99 -0.37 8.97
CA ARG A 196 -9.76 -1.82 9.05
C ARG A 196 -9.11 -2.41 7.78
N GLU A 197 -9.43 -1.84 6.62
CA GLU A 197 -8.99 -2.33 5.32
C GLU A 197 -7.46 -2.33 5.19
N ASN A 198 -6.82 -1.31 5.75
CA ASN A 198 -5.36 -1.22 5.74
C ASN A 198 -4.75 -2.31 6.63
N LEU A 199 -5.32 -2.53 7.82
CA LEU A 199 -4.83 -3.57 8.72
C LEU A 199 -5.10 -4.97 8.17
N ASP A 200 -6.25 -5.18 7.55
CA ASP A 200 -6.64 -6.45 6.92
C ASP A 200 -5.69 -6.84 5.78
N LEU A 201 -5.19 -5.84 5.01
CA LEU A 201 -4.22 -6.09 3.94
C LEU A 201 -2.77 -6.17 4.44
N VAL A 202 -2.37 -5.29 5.34
CA VAL A 202 -0.95 -5.18 5.76
C VAL A 202 -0.62 -6.09 6.94
N GLY A 203 -1.59 -6.37 7.81
CA GLY A 203 -1.42 -7.22 8.99
C GLY A 203 -0.76 -8.59 8.70
N PRO A 204 -1.20 -9.34 7.69
CA PRO A 204 -0.58 -10.61 7.33
C PRO A 204 0.91 -10.50 6.99
N TYR A 205 1.33 -9.42 6.29
CA TYR A 205 2.76 -9.19 6.01
C TYR A 205 3.54 -8.91 7.29
N LEU A 206 3.00 -8.08 8.20
CA LEU A 206 3.67 -7.77 9.47
C LEU A 206 3.91 -9.04 10.27
N LEU A 207 2.91 -9.91 10.37
CA LEU A 207 3.04 -11.21 11.07
C LEU A 207 4.04 -12.12 10.37
N GLY A 208 3.93 -12.26 9.04
CA GLY A 208 4.82 -13.13 8.27
C GLY A 208 6.28 -12.68 8.33
N VAL A 209 6.54 -11.39 8.13
CA VAL A 209 7.89 -10.82 8.20
C VAL A 209 8.46 -10.93 9.61
N SER A 210 7.67 -10.66 10.65
CA SER A 210 8.10 -10.82 12.04
C SER A 210 8.47 -12.28 12.35
N ALA A 211 7.69 -13.24 11.86
CA ALA A 211 7.97 -14.66 12.01
C ALA A 211 9.27 -15.05 11.30
N LEU A 212 9.51 -14.56 10.10
CA LEU A 212 10.76 -14.81 9.35
C LEU A 212 11.97 -14.22 10.08
N ILE A 213 11.92 -12.94 10.47
CA ILE A 213 13.02 -12.26 11.14
C ILE A 213 13.40 -12.99 12.43
N LEU A 214 12.41 -13.34 13.27
CA LEU A 214 12.66 -14.04 14.53
C LEU A 214 13.26 -15.43 14.31
N THR A 215 12.81 -16.15 13.30
CA THR A 215 13.34 -17.48 12.97
C THR A 215 14.76 -17.41 12.44
N VAL A 216 15.04 -16.48 11.51
CA VAL A 216 16.39 -16.25 10.98
C VAL A 216 17.38 -15.88 12.08
N TRP A 217 16.94 -15.03 13.03
CA TRP A 217 17.74 -14.67 14.20
C TRP A 217 18.02 -15.87 15.10
N LYS A 218 17.01 -16.67 15.40
CA LYS A 218 17.13 -17.85 16.28
C LYS A 218 17.96 -18.98 15.68
N LEU A 219 17.93 -19.14 14.36
CA LEU A 219 18.76 -20.10 13.63
C LEU A 219 20.22 -19.65 13.49
N GLY A 220 20.58 -18.45 13.96
CA GLY A 220 21.93 -17.91 13.85
C GLY A 220 22.37 -17.55 12.43
N LEU A 221 21.45 -17.52 11.49
CA LEU A 221 21.77 -17.22 10.08
C LEU A 221 22.33 -15.79 9.90
N LEU A 222 21.98 -14.86 10.78
CA LEU A 222 22.53 -13.50 10.76
C LEU A 222 23.94 -13.40 11.34
N SER A 223 24.33 -14.30 12.26
CA SER A 223 25.68 -14.30 12.83
C SER A 223 26.75 -14.83 11.88
N SER A 224 26.34 -15.44 10.77
CA SER A 224 27.26 -15.94 9.73
C SER A 224 27.66 -14.87 8.71
N PHE A 225 27.07 -13.67 8.79
CA PHE A 225 27.32 -12.53 7.90
C PHE A 225 28.07 -11.36 8.57
N VAL A 226 28.38 -11.46 9.83
CA VAL A 226 29.23 -10.55 10.61
C VAL A 226 30.54 -11.24 10.95
#